data_791bf1df1c592a7647a8db6b1b9e34a4
#
_entry.id   791bf1df1c592a7647a8db6b1b9e34a4
#
_cell.length_a   1.000
_cell.length_b   1.000
_cell.length_c   1.000
_cell.angle_alpha   90.00
_cell.angle_beta   90.00
_cell.angle_gamma   90.00
#
_symmetry.space_group_name_H-M   'P 1'
#
loop_
_entity.id
_entity.type
_entity.pdbx_description
1 polymer ?
#
loop_
_entity_poly.entity_id
_entity_poly.type
_entity_poly.pdbx_seq_one_letter_code
_entity_poly.pdbx_strand_id
1 'polypeptide(L)'
;MVSDTIKYIGVDDLDIDLFESQYVVPEGMSYNSYLIDDEKIAVMDTADRRKGEVWKANLQAALNGRQPDYLVAHHMEPDHSALIAWMLESYPGLQLVCSAQAAKMLSNFFEGFNFEGRVLTVKEGDTLSLGKHELKFIGAAMVHWPEVMMSYDSLDKVLFSADGFGKFGALVNETDDWACEARRYYFNICGKYGIQVQNVLKKVAALDIQTICPLHGPVLKGEPLAAAIKLYDTWSKYEPESEGILIAYASIHGGTAVAAERLGEILRSKGAKKVVVSDLSRSDMAEVIEDAFRYPTVVVAASSYDGGVFPVMHDFLYHLQIKNYPKRRFGIIENGSWAPSAGKVMHSMIEGLKDCEIVEPMVTIRSRMKSADEAQLEQLAESLLS
;
A
#
# COMPACT_ATOMS: atom_id res chain seq x y z
N MET A 1 -8.46 -2.48 -22.79
CA MET A 1 -8.96 -3.85 -23.09
C MET A 1 -7.94 -4.82 -22.50
N VAL A 2 -8.38 -5.79 -21.69
CA VAL A 2 -7.48 -6.78 -21.07
C VAL A 2 -7.25 -7.93 -22.05
N SER A 3 -8.34 -8.44 -22.62
CA SER A 3 -8.37 -9.41 -23.72
C SER A 3 -9.56 -9.09 -24.63
N ASP A 4 -9.85 -9.95 -25.62
CA ASP A 4 -11.01 -9.78 -26.49
C ASP A 4 -12.34 -9.91 -25.76
N THR A 5 -12.35 -10.64 -24.64
CA THR A 5 -13.53 -10.94 -23.82
C THR A 5 -13.53 -10.26 -22.46
N ILE A 6 -12.37 -9.76 -21.98
CA ILE A 6 -12.26 -9.05 -20.71
C ILE A 6 -12.06 -7.56 -20.98
N LYS A 7 -13.08 -6.77 -20.64
CA LYS A 7 -13.13 -5.32 -20.85
C LYS A 7 -12.84 -4.58 -19.54
N TYR A 8 -12.04 -3.53 -19.59
CA TYR A 8 -11.91 -2.58 -18.49
C TYR A 8 -13.13 -1.64 -18.49
N ILE A 9 -13.76 -1.50 -17.34
CA ILE A 9 -14.92 -0.61 -17.12
C ILE A 9 -14.76 0.31 -15.90
N GLY A 10 -13.54 0.38 -15.37
CA GLY A 10 -13.22 1.24 -14.23
C GLY A 10 -13.23 2.73 -14.57
N VAL A 11 -12.85 3.53 -13.59
CA VAL A 11 -12.85 5.00 -13.66
C VAL A 11 -11.64 5.59 -12.98
N ASP A 12 -11.20 6.77 -13.43
CA ASP A 12 -10.23 7.61 -12.75
C ASP A 12 -10.93 8.69 -11.92
N ASP A 13 -10.44 8.95 -10.71
CA ASP A 13 -10.84 10.07 -9.86
C ASP A 13 -9.68 11.07 -9.75
N LEU A 14 -9.78 12.15 -10.52
CA LEU A 14 -8.80 13.24 -10.54
C LEU A 14 -9.14 14.35 -9.53
N ASP A 15 -10.30 14.24 -8.87
CA ASP A 15 -10.79 15.25 -7.92
C ASP A 15 -10.51 14.86 -6.46
N ILE A 16 -9.98 13.66 -6.22
CA ILE A 16 -9.61 13.21 -4.89
C ILE A 16 -8.26 13.80 -4.49
N ASP A 17 -8.16 14.36 -3.29
CA ASP A 17 -6.93 14.90 -2.72
C ASP A 17 -6.28 13.95 -1.70
N LEU A 18 -7.11 13.19 -0.97
CA LEU A 18 -6.68 12.24 0.05
C LEU A 18 -7.37 10.88 -0.14
N PHE A 19 -6.61 9.84 -0.45
CA PHE A 19 -7.10 8.46 -0.39
C PHE A 19 -7.18 7.99 1.07
N GLU A 20 -8.24 7.26 1.43
CA GLU A 20 -8.57 6.89 2.82
C GLU A 20 -8.52 8.07 3.82
N SER A 21 -8.75 9.31 3.34
CA SER A 21 -8.68 10.55 4.12
C SER A 21 -7.31 10.81 4.79
N GLN A 22 -6.25 10.18 4.34
CA GLN A 22 -4.91 10.33 4.91
C GLN A 22 -3.75 10.34 3.90
N TYR A 23 -3.87 9.66 2.77
CA TYR A 23 -2.78 9.55 1.80
C TYR A 23 -2.94 10.58 0.69
N VAL A 24 -2.00 11.49 0.58
CA VAL A 24 -2.00 12.52 -0.47
C VAL A 24 -1.84 11.84 -1.85
N VAL A 25 -2.77 12.10 -2.77
CA VAL A 25 -2.75 11.50 -4.12
C VAL A 25 -2.86 12.58 -5.20
N PRO A 26 -1.76 13.31 -5.48
CA PRO A 26 -1.76 14.44 -6.41
C PRO A 26 -2.07 14.00 -7.85
N GLU A 27 -1.79 12.74 -8.20
CA GLU A 27 -2.07 12.15 -9.50
C GLU A 27 -3.46 11.48 -9.55
N GLY A 28 -4.30 11.72 -8.53
CA GLY A 28 -5.62 11.10 -8.43
C GLY A 28 -5.58 9.64 -8.02
N MET A 29 -6.66 8.91 -8.30
CA MET A 29 -6.79 7.48 -8.03
C MET A 29 -7.56 6.78 -9.14
N SER A 30 -7.26 5.52 -9.43
CA SER A 30 -8.08 4.68 -10.30
C SER A 30 -8.91 3.71 -9.46
N TYR A 31 -10.18 3.51 -9.81
CA TYR A 31 -11.04 2.45 -9.28
C TYR A 31 -11.32 1.47 -10.40
N ASN A 32 -10.58 0.37 -10.40
CA ASN A 32 -10.63 -0.58 -11.50
C ASN A 32 -11.80 -1.54 -11.33
N SER A 33 -12.48 -1.78 -12.41
CA SER A 33 -13.52 -2.78 -12.52
C SER A 33 -13.47 -3.39 -13.92
N TYR A 34 -13.87 -4.65 -14.03
CA TYR A 34 -13.74 -5.39 -15.28
C TYR A 34 -15.05 -6.11 -15.60
N LEU A 35 -15.28 -6.37 -16.88
CA LEU A 35 -16.41 -7.16 -17.35
C LEU A 35 -15.87 -8.33 -18.18
N ILE A 36 -16.27 -9.54 -17.84
CA ILE A 36 -16.02 -10.74 -18.64
C ILE A 36 -17.27 -11.03 -19.47
N ASP A 37 -17.10 -10.96 -20.78
CA ASP A 37 -18.18 -11.12 -21.78
C ASP A 37 -18.14 -12.54 -22.34
N ASP A 38 -18.97 -13.43 -21.79
CA ASP A 38 -19.07 -14.84 -22.19
C ASP A 38 -20.56 -15.24 -22.31
N GLU A 39 -20.89 -16.53 -22.27
CA GLU A 39 -22.28 -17.03 -22.21
C GLU A 39 -23.01 -16.38 -21.04
N LYS A 40 -22.37 -16.37 -19.87
CA LYS A 40 -22.75 -15.57 -18.70
C LYS A 40 -21.79 -14.41 -18.54
N ILE A 41 -22.31 -13.25 -18.19
CA ILE A 41 -21.52 -12.05 -17.95
C ILE A 41 -21.21 -11.92 -16.47
N ALA A 42 -19.91 -11.76 -16.14
CA ALA A 42 -19.47 -11.41 -14.82
C ALA A 42 -18.87 -9.99 -14.78
N VAL A 43 -19.31 -9.19 -13.82
CA VAL A 43 -18.72 -7.89 -13.46
C VAL A 43 -17.81 -8.12 -12.26
N MET A 44 -16.58 -7.64 -12.33
CA MET A 44 -15.54 -7.80 -11.31
C MET A 44 -15.40 -6.49 -10.54
N ASP A 45 -15.93 -6.47 -9.32
CA ASP A 45 -16.03 -5.31 -8.44
C ASP A 45 -16.80 -4.11 -9.03
N THR A 46 -17.01 -3.09 -8.22
CA THR A 46 -17.62 -1.83 -8.65
C THR A 46 -16.61 -0.68 -8.52
N ALA A 47 -17.06 0.54 -8.25
CA ALA A 47 -16.21 1.70 -8.06
C ALA A 47 -16.71 2.54 -6.88
N ASP A 48 -15.94 3.54 -6.48
CA ASP A 48 -16.32 4.53 -5.48
C ASP A 48 -17.61 5.28 -5.92
N ARG A 49 -18.45 5.56 -4.96
CA ARG A 49 -19.70 6.30 -5.17
C ARG A 49 -19.48 7.67 -5.81
N ARG A 50 -18.35 8.33 -5.55
CA ARG A 50 -18.00 9.63 -6.11
C ARG A 50 -17.95 9.61 -7.63
N LYS A 51 -17.53 8.49 -8.23
CA LYS A 51 -17.43 8.27 -9.69
C LYS A 51 -18.49 7.30 -10.21
N GLY A 52 -19.48 6.98 -9.39
CA GLY A 52 -20.50 5.99 -9.68
C GLY A 52 -21.25 6.20 -11.00
N GLU A 53 -21.58 7.45 -11.37
CA GLU A 53 -22.30 7.73 -12.63
C GLU A 53 -21.45 7.45 -13.87
N VAL A 54 -20.16 7.75 -13.81
CA VAL A 54 -19.21 7.44 -14.90
C VAL A 54 -19.05 5.92 -15.02
N TRP A 55 -18.86 5.23 -13.90
CA TRP A 55 -18.75 3.77 -13.87
C TRP A 55 -20.01 3.09 -14.44
N LYS A 56 -21.21 3.55 -14.06
CA LYS A 56 -22.49 3.04 -14.59
C LYS A 56 -22.58 3.19 -16.11
N ALA A 57 -22.14 4.33 -16.63
CA ALA A 57 -22.11 4.56 -18.08
C ALA A 57 -21.13 3.60 -18.78
N ASN A 58 -19.93 3.38 -18.20
CA ASN A 58 -18.95 2.44 -18.72
C ASN A 58 -19.49 1.01 -18.72
N LEU A 59 -20.14 0.59 -17.62
CA LEU A 59 -20.78 -0.71 -17.53
C LEU A 59 -21.86 -0.89 -18.60
N GLN A 60 -22.77 0.08 -18.74
CA GLN A 60 -23.86 0.01 -19.72
C GLN A 60 -23.32 -0.08 -21.17
N ALA A 61 -22.29 0.69 -21.48
CA ALA A 61 -21.62 0.63 -22.80
C ALA A 61 -20.99 -0.75 -23.04
N ALA A 62 -20.32 -1.31 -22.04
CA ALA A 62 -19.67 -2.62 -22.14
C ALA A 62 -20.67 -3.78 -22.27
N LEU A 63 -21.81 -3.70 -21.57
CA LEU A 63 -22.90 -4.68 -21.63
C LEU A 63 -23.58 -4.72 -23.00
N ASN A 64 -23.60 -3.61 -23.74
CA ASN A 64 -24.18 -3.51 -25.06
C ASN A 64 -25.61 -4.12 -25.16
N GLY A 65 -26.45 -3.79 -24.18
CA GLY A 65 -27.85 -4.25 -24.07
C GLY A 65 -28.04 -5.64 -23.45
N ARG A 66 -26.97 -6.37 -23.14
CA ARG A 66 -27.02 -7.62 -22.35
C ARG A 66 -27.24 -7.33 -20.86
N GLN A 67 -27.59 -8.35 -20.12
CA GLN A 67 -27.73 -8.28 -18.64
C GLN A 67 -26.58 -9.04 -17.99
N PRO A 68 -25.98 -8.54 -16.90
CA PRO A 68 -24.96 -9.28 -16.17
C PRO A 68 -25.61 -10.39 -15.32
N ASP A 69 -24.96 -11.54 -15.27
CA ASP A 69 -25.39 -12.68 -14.47
C ASP A 69 -24.77 -12.65 -13.06
N TYR A 70 -23.52 -12.19 -12.96
CA TYR A 70 -22.77 -12.17 -11.72
C TYR A 70 -22.09 -10.82 -11.49
N LEU A 71 -22.07 -10.40 -10.22
CA LEU A 71 -21.15 -9.40 -9.70
C LEU A 71 -20.21 -10.12 -8.72
N VAL A 72 -18.94 -10.21 -9.03
CA VAL A 72 -17.93 -10.78 -8.14
C VAL A 72 -17.35 -9.63 -7.31
N ALA A 73 -17.55 -9.66 -6.00
CA ALA A 73 -16.97 -8.70 -5.07
C ALA A 73 -15.75 -9.34 -4.39
N HIS A 74 -14.57 -8.90 -4.79
CA HIS A 74 -13.30 -9.35 -4.21
C HIS A 74 -13.02 -8.66 -2.89
N HIS A 75 -13.47 -7.40 -2.74
CA HIS A 75 -13.21 -6.55 -1.60
C HIS A 75 -14.43 -5.70 -1.23
N MET A 76 -14.64 -5.50 0.07
CA MET A 76 -15.81 -4.79 0.58
C MET A 76 -15.54 -3.32 0.93
N GLU A 77 -14.35 -2.82 0.70
CA GLU A 77 -14.06 -1.39 0.87
C GLU A 77 -14.96 -0.56 -0.06
N PRO A 78 -15.49 0.59 0.41
CA PRO A 78 -16.50 1.35 -0.33
C PRO A 78 -16.09 1.82 -1.72
N ASP A 79 -14.80 1.99 -1.98
CA ASP A 79 -14.29 2.37 -3.29
C ASP A 79 -14.36 1.24 -4.35
N HIS A 80 -14.69 0.01 -3.92
CA HIS A 80 -14.93 -1.15 -4.79
C HIS A 80 -16.33 -1.72 -4.62
N SER A 81 -17.01 -1.43 -3.51
CA SER A 81 -18.28 -2.08 -3.17
C SER A 81 -19.49 -1.13 -3.15
N ALA A 82 -19.29 0.19 -3.20
CA ALA A 82 -20.36 1.16 -2.98
C ALA A 82 -21.59 1.00 -3.89
N LEU A 83 -21.44 0.40 -5.06
CA LEU A 83 -22.52 0.26 -6.04
C LEU A 83 -23.17 -1.15 -6.06
N ILE A 84 -22.81 -2.04 -5.13
CA ILE A 84 -23.38 -3.41 -5.05
C ILE A 84 -24.91 -3.37 -4.96
N ALA A 85 -25.48 -2.55 -4.06
CA ALA A 85 -26.95 -2.46 -3.93
C ALA A 85 -27.59 -1.95 -5.22
N TRP A 86 -27.03 -0.90 -5.83
CA TRP A 86 -27.53 -0.40 -7.11
C TRP A 86 -27.49 -1.47 -8.22
N MET A 87 -26.43 -2.27 -8.30
CA MET A 87 -26.33 -3.37 -9.25
C MET A 87 -27.44 -4.39 -9.06
N LEU A 88 -27.69 -4.81 -7.81
CA LEU A 88 -28.73 -5.79 -7.50
C LEU A 88 -30.15 -5.25 -7.74
N GLU A 89 -30.38 -3.95 -7.55
CA GLU A 89 -31.65 -3.28 -7.87
C GLU A 89 -31.86 -3.15 -9.38
N SER A 90 -30.81 -2.72 -10.10
CA SER A 90 -30.90 -2.48 -11.55
C SER A 90 -30.98 -3.77 -12.36
N TYR A 91 -30.45 -4.88 -11.85
CA TYR A 91 -30.39 -6.18 -12.52
C TYR A 91 -31.03 -7.28 -11.64
N PRO A 92 -32.36 -7.50 -11.71
CA PRO A 92 -33.06 -8.45 -10.84
C PRO A 92 -32.56 -9.90 -10.92
N GLY A 93 -31.96 -10.31 -12.06
CA GLY A 93 -31.37 -11.64 -12.26
C GLY A 93 -29.94 -11.79 -11.78
N LEU A 94 -29.28 -10.70 -11.40
CA LEU A 94 -27.89 -10.68 -10.97
C LEU A 94 -27.69 -11.39 -9.62
N GLN A 95 -26.65 -12.20 -9.50
CA GLN A 95 -26.18 -12.76 -8.23
C GLN A 95 -24.86 -12.12 -7.80
N LEU A 96 -24.77 -11.70 -6.56
CA LEU A 96 -23.54 -11.28 -5.93
C LEU A 96 -22.73 -12.51 -5.52
N VAL A 97 -21.49 -12.61 -6.02
CA VAL A 97 -20.53 -13.67 -5.68
C VAL A 97 -19.47 -13.08 -4.77
N CYS A 98 -19.34 -13.57 -3.56
CA CYS A 98 -18.38 -13.04 -2.60
C CYS A 98 -17.95 -14.10 -1.57
N SER A 99 -16.95 -13.79 -0.74
CA SER A 99 -16.56 -14.67 0.36
C SER A 99 -17.67 -14.72 1.43
N ALA A 100 -17.70 -15.81 2.23
CA ALA A 100 -18.65 -15.91 3.33
C ALA A 100 -18.46 -14.79 4.38
N GLN A 101 -17.24 -14.25 4.50
CA GLN A 101 -16.97 -13.13 5.39
C GLN A 101 -17.51 -11.81 4.80
N ALA A 102 -17.34 -11.56 3.50
CA ALA A 102 -17.94 -10.42 2.81
C ALA A 102 -19.46 -10.44 2.92
N ALA A 103 -20.08 -11.60 2.73
CA ALA A 103 -21.54 -11.75 2.87
C ALA A 103 -22.05 -11.31 4.26
N LYS A 104 -21.29 -11.56 5.33
CA LYS A 104 -21.65 -11.10 6.70
C LYS A 104 -21.47 -9.58 6.86
N MET A 105 -20.61 -8.95 6.06
CA MET A 105 -20.35 -7.52 6.12
C MET A 105 -21.39 -6.68 5.36
N LEU A 106 -22.14 -7.28 4.42
CA LEU A 106 -23.08 -6.56 3.55
C LEU A 106 -24.07 -5.68 4.34
N SER A 107 -24.64 -6.19 5.44
CA SER A 107 -25.59 -5.44 6.26
C SER A 107 -24.96 -4.23 6.98
N ASN A 108 -23.63 -4.22 7.15
CA ASN A 108 -22.92 -3.08 7.75
C ASN A 108 -22.80 -1.89 6.77
N PHE A 109 -22.80 -2.17 5.46
CA PHE A 109 -22.65 -1.16 4.40
C PHE A 109 -23.99 -0.79 3.76
N PHE A 110 -24.96 -1.71 3.75
CA PHE A 110 -26.23 -1.55 3.01
C PHE A 110 -27.43 -1.80 3.95
N GLU A 111 -27.69 -0.85 4.84
CA GLU A 111 -28.81 -0.91 5.80
C GLU A 111 -30.15 -1.03 5.06
N GLY A 112 -30.97 -1.99 5.48
CA GLY A 112 -32.31 -2.20 4.92
C GLY A 112 -32.36 -2.89 3.56
N PHE A 113 -31.25 -3.21 2.93
CA PHE A 113 -31.24 -3.95 1.67
C PHE A 113 -31.42 -5.45 1.91
N ASN A 114 -32.35 -6.07 1.16
CA ASN A 114 -32.59 -7.51 1.26
C ASN A 114 -31.70 -8.30 0.28
N PHE A 115 -30.73 -9.03 0.81
CA PHE A 115 -29.82 -9.89 0.06
C PHE A 115 -30.29 -11.35 -0.07
N GLU A 116 -31.45 -11.72 0.46
CA GLU A 116 -31.95 -13.11 0.47
C GLU A 116 -32.08 -13.66 -0.95
N GLY A 117 -31.48 -14.83 -1.21
CA GLY A 117 -31.49 -15.47 -2.53
C GLY A 117 -30.62 -14.77 -3.60
N ARG A 118 -29.91 -13.69 -3.24
CA ARG A 118 -29.13 -12.88 -4.20
C ARG A 118 -27.61 -13.04 -4.02
N VAL A 119 -27.15 -13.80 -3.02
CA VAL A 119 -25.73 -13.97 -2.70
C VAL A 119 -25.31 -15.42 -2.86
N LEU A 120 -24.31 -15.63 -3.70
CA LEU A 120 -23.58 -16.88 -3.86
C LEU A 120 -22.25 -16.78 -3.10
N THR A 121 -22.13 -17.46 -1.99
CA THR A 121 -20.88 -17.49 -1.24
C THR A 121 -19.92 -18.51 -1.82
N VAL A 122 -18.65 -18.10 -1.97
CA VAL A 122 -17.56 -18.94 -2.46
C VAL A 122 -16.40 -18.95 -1.45
N LYS A 123 -15.58 -19.98 -1.55
CA LYS A 123 -14.36 -20.18 -0.74
C LYS A 123 -13.18 -20.53 -1.62
N GLU A 124 -12.01 -20.61 -1.01
CA GLU A 124 -10.79 -21.04 -1.69
C GLU A 124 -10.98 -22.38 -2.39
N GLY A 125 -10.63 -22.42 -3.67
CA GLY A 125 -10.70 -23.59 -4.52
C GLY A 125 -12.02 -23.80 -5.24
N ASP A 126 -13.08 -23.08 -4.86
CA ASP A 126 -14.35 -23.11 -5.60
C ASP A 126 -14.16 -22.51 -7.00
N THR A 127 -15.00 -22.93 -7.95
CA THR A 127 -15.00 -22.40 -9.32
C THR A 127 -16.37 -21.88 -9.72
N LEU A 128 -16.39 -20.92 -10.65
CA LEU A 128 -17.58 -20.36 -11.27
C LEU A 128 -17.41 -20.40 -12.79
N SER A 129 -18.24 -21.20 -13.46
CA SER A 129 -18.24 -21.26 -14.93
C SER A 129 -19.11 -20.13 -15.52
N LEU A 130 -18.55 -19.43 -16.51
CA LEU A 130 -19.25 -18.41 -17.31
C LEU A 130 -19.61 -18.90 -18.73
N GLY A 131 -19.18 -20.12 -19.06
CA GLY A 131 -19.25 -20.72 -20.38
C GLY A 131 -17.86 -21.22 -20.79
N LYS A 132 -17.11 -20.44 -21.53
CA LYS A 132 -15.70 -20.70 -21.87
C LYS A 132 -14.76 -20.31 -20.72
N HIS A 133 -15.05 -19.19 -20.07
CA HIS A 133 -14.32 -18.73 -18.90
C HIS A 133 -14.71 -19.52 -17.66
N GLU A 134 -13.73 -19.82 -16.82
CA GLU A 134 -13.93 -20.39 -15.49
C GLU A 134 -13.08 -19.61 -14.49
N LEU A 135 -13.74 -19.04 -13.51
CA LEU A 135 -13.10 -18.34 -12.39
C LEU A 135 -12.81 -19.31 -11.24
N LYS A 136 -11.57 -19.41 -10.83
CA LYS A 136 -11.16 -20.14 -9.62
C LYS A 136 -10.87 -19.14 -8.50
N PHE A 137 -11.52 -19.30 -7.35
CA PHE A 137 -11.38 -18.40 -6.21
C PHE A 137 -10.20 -18.77 -5.31
N ILE A 138 -9.50 -17.73 -4.82
CA ILE A 138 -8.28 -17.82 -4.00
C ILE A 138 -8.49 -16.93 -2.77
N GLY A 139 -8.41 -17.50 -1.58
CA GLY A 139 -8.51 -16.72 -0.34
C GLY A 139 -7.27 -15.85 -0.14
N ALA A 140 -7.50 -14.55 0.05
CA ALA A 140 -6.48 -13.53 0.28
C ALA A 140 -6.76 -12.73 1.57
N ALA A 141 -7.33 -13.39 2.57
CA ALA A 141 -7.69 -12.75 3.85
C ALA A 141 -6.53 -11.94 4.44
N MET A 142 -6.83 -10.72 4.90
CA MET A 142 -5.90 -9.72 5.41
C MET A 142 -4.92 -9.15 4.36
N VAL A 143 -5.27 -9.27 3.07
CA VAL A 143 -4.57 -8.53 2.01
C VAL A 143 -5.58 -7.57 1.32
N HIS A 144 -6.08 -6.43 1.96
CA HIS A 144 -5.65 -6.08 3.34
C HIS A 144 -6.77 -6.24 4.38
N TRP A 145 -8.00 -6.60 4.00
CA TRP A 145 -9.13 -6.86 4.90
C TRP A 145 -9.42 -8.37 5.04
N PRO A 146 -10.17 -8.79 6.09
CA PRO A 146 -10.35 -10.22 6.39
C PRO A 146 -11.19 -11.00 5.37
N GLU A 147 -12.03 -10.33 4.58
CA GLU A 147 -12.92 -10.93 3.60
C GLU A 147 -12.33 -11.04 2.20
N VAL A 148 -11.17 -10.43 1.95
CA VAL A 148 -10.58 -10.32 0.62
C VAL A 148 -10.35 -11.69 0.00
N MET A 149 -10.74 -11.80 -1.26
CA MET A 149 -10.43 -12.92 -2.13
C MET A 149 -9.88 -12.43 -3.47
N MET A 150 -9.24 -13.30 -4.19
CA MET A 150 -8.83 -13.11 -5.59
C MET A 150 -9.55 -14.12 -6.46
N SER A 151 -9.60 -13.91 -7.76
CA SER A 151 -10.04 -14.92 -8.71
C SER A 151 -9.09 -15.04 -9.89
N TYR A 152 -8.92 -16.27 -10.36
CA TYR A 152 -8.08 -16.58 -11.52
C TYR A 152 -8.95 -17.12 -12.65
N ASP A 153 -8.92 -16.43 -13.79
CA ASP A 153 -9.50 -16.92 -15.03
C ASP A 153 -8.50 -17.80 -15.78
N SER A 154 -8.88 -19.05 -15.99
CA SER A 154 -8.00 -20.04 -16.59
C SER A 154 -7.92 -19.94 -18.12
N LEU A 155 -8.89 -19.34 -18.79
CA LEU A 155 -8.92 -19.20 -20.25
C LEU A 155 -7.89 -18.15 -20.71
N ASP A 156 -7.98 -16.93 -20.19
CA ASP A 156 -7.11 -15.81 -20.57
C ASP A 156 -5.91 -15.66 -19.61
N LYS A 157 -5.79 -16.54 -18.59
CA LYS A 157 -4.70 -16.59 -17.60
C LYS A 157 -4.58 -15.26 -16.83
N VAL A 158 -5.72 -14.72 -16.41
CA VAL A 158 -5.86 -13.44 -15.73
C VAL A 158 -6.09 -13.65 -14.23
N LEU A 159 -5.28 -13.01 -13.41
CA LEU A 159 -5.51 -12.89 -11.97
C LEU A 159 -6.17 -11.54 -11.67
N PHE A 160 -7.39 -11.57 -11.13
CA PHE A 160 -8.03 -10.42 -10.49
C PHE A 160 -7.60 -10.41 -9.03
N SER A 161 -6.75 -9.45 -8.68
CA SER A 161 -5.91 -9.53 -7.47
C SER A 161 -6.43 -8.70 -6.30
N ALA A 162 -7.65 -8.18 -6.37
CA ALA A 162 -8.13 -7.17 -5.42
C ALA A 162 -7.12 -6.02 -5.31
N ASP A 163 -6.83 -5.51 -4.13
CA ASP A 163 -5.83 -4.46 -3.91
C ASP A 163 -4.38 -4.94 -4.06
N GLY A 164 -4.18 -6.24 -4.11
CA GLY A 164 -2.86 -6.80 -4.38
C GLY A 164 -2.32 -6.31 -5.72
N PHE A 165 -1.06 -5.87 -5.75
CA PHE A 165 -0.37 -5.28 -6.91
C PHE A 165 -0.92 -3.92 -7.34
N GLY A 166 -1.75 -3.28 -6.52
CA GLY A 166 -2.23 -1.93 -6.73
C GLY A 166 -1.17 -0.85 -6.50
N LYS A 167 -1.49 0.37 -6.92
CA LYS A 167 -0.68 1.57 -6.69
C LYS A 167 -1.57 2.82 -6.58
N PHE A 168 -1.07 3.87 -5.98
CA PHE A 168 -1.69 5.20 -6.08
C PHE A 168 -1.55 5.78 -7.49
N GLY A 169 -2.47 6.66 -7.84
CA GLY A 169 -2.51 7.38 -9.11
C GLY A 169 -3.62 6.92 -10.06
N ALA A 170 -4.13 7.87 -10.83
CA ALA A 170 -5.09 7.64 -11.91
C ALA A 170 -4.38 7.10 -13.15
N LEU A 171 -5.05 6.25 -13.93
CA LEU A 171 -4.47 5.63 -15.13
C LEU A 171 -4.11 6.64 -16.22
N VAL A 172 -4.82 7.75 -16.31
CA VAL A 172 -4.50 8.82 -17.27
C VAL A 172 -3.19 9.55 -16.97
N ASN A 173 -2.71 9.45 -15.74
CA ASN A 173 -1.45 10.03 -15.25
C ASN A 173 -0.37 8.96 -15.05
N GLU A 174 -0.57 7.75 -15.58
CA GLU A 174 0.39 6.65 -15.41
C GLU A 174 1.76 7.00 -15.97
N THR A 175 2.80 6.64 -15.23
CA THR A 175 4.20 6.79 -15.59
C THR A 175 4.88 5.44 -15.74
N ASP A 176 6.05 5.40 -16.36
CA ASP A 176 6.83 4.16 -16.52
C ASP A 176 7.39 3.61 -15.18
N ASP A 177 7.37 4.41 -14.10
CA ASP A 177 7.82 4.00 -12.76
C ASP A 177 6.65 3.50 -11.90
N TRP A 178 6.18 2.28 -12.18
CA TRP A 178 5.16 1.62 -11.36
C TRP A 178 5.61 1.45 -9.92
N ALA A 179 6.89 1.14 -9.69
CA ALA A 179 7.39 0.72 -8.39
C ALA A 179 7.34 1.81 -7.31
N CYS A 180 7.45 3.08 -7.68
CA CYS A 180 7.43 4.21 -6.75
C CYS A 180 6.09 4.25 -5.99
N GLU A 181 5.00 4.50 -6.70
CA GLU A 181 3.68 4.62 -6.10
C GLU A 181 3.11 3.27 -5.61
N ALA A 182 3.53 2.14 -6.23
CA ALA A 182 3.15 0.82 -5.76
C ALA A 182 3.80 0.46 -4.41
N ARG A 183 5.04 0.88 -4.17
CA ARG A 183 5.73 0.70 -2.88
C ARG A 183 5.07 1.56 -1.81
N ARG A 184 4.77 2.83 -2.13
CA ARG A 184 4.06 3.74 -1.23
C ARG A 184 2.68 3.18 -0.86
N TYR A 185 1.92 2.68 -1.84
CA TYR A 185 0.65 2.00 -1.63
C TYR A 185 0.84 0.75 -0.75
N TYR A 186 1.73 -0.17 -1.14
CA TYR A 186 1.94 -1.43 -0.44
C TYR A 186 2.24 -1.26 1.04
N PHE A 187 3.26 -0.45 1.40
CA PHE A 187 3.67 -0.31 2.79
C PHE A 187 2.66 0.45 3.65
N ASN A 188 1.85 1.30 3.05
CA ASN A 188 0.82 2.02 3.78
C ASN A 188 -0.48 1.24 3.93
N ILE A 189 -0.86 0.43 2.95
CA ILE A 189 -2.12 -0.33 2.91
C ILE A 189 -1.92 -1.80 3.34
N CYS A 190 -1.04 -2.54 2.68
CA CYS A 190 -0.86 -3.98 2.87
C CYS A 190 0.31 -4.36 3.79
N GLY A 191 1.29 -3.48 3.99
CA GLY A 191 2.62 -3.80 4.54
C GLY A 191 2.64 -4.47 5.91
N LYS A 192 1.64 -4.22 6.76
CA LYS A 192 1.46 -4.91 8.04
C LYS A 192 1.33 -6.43 7.91
N TYR A 193 0.82 -6.90 6.78
CA TYR A 193 0.37 -8.28 6.57
C TYR A 193 1.31 -9.09 5.67
N GLY A 194 2.62 -8.88 5.76
CA GLY A 194 3.62 -9.54 4.91
C GLY A 194 3.50 -11.07 4.89
N ILE A 195 3.19 -11.71 6.03
CA ILE A 195 3.00 -13.18 6.10
C ILE A 195 1.81 -13.60 5.24
N GLN A 196 0.70 -12.87 5.27
CA GLN A 196 -0.49 -13.16 4.49
C GLN A 196 -0.21 -12.97 2.99
N VAL A 197 0.50 -11.90 2.62
CA VAL A 197 0.96 -11.68 1.24
C VAL A 197 1.85 -12.84 0.77
N GLN A 198 2.83 -13.28 1.57
CA GLN A 198 3.66 -14.46 1.26
C GLN A 198 2.83 -15.74 1.05
N ASN A 199 1.77 -15.93 1.84
CA ASN A 199 0.88 -17.09 1.66
C ASN A 199 0.09 -16.99 0.34
N VAL A 200 -0.38 -15.80 -0.03
CA VAL A 200 -1.04 -15.57 -1.33
C VAL A 200 -0.06 -15.83 -2.49
N LEU A 201 1.15 -15.26 -2.43
CA LEU A 201 2.17 -15.48 -3.45
C LEU A 201 2.47 -16.97 -3.67
N LYS A 202 2.56 -17.78 -2.60
CA LYS A 202 2.72 -19.24 -2.70
C LYS A 202 1.55 -19.92 -3.40
N LYS A 203 0.31 -19.50 -3.13
CA LYS A 203 -0.89 -20.06 -3.78
C LYS A 203 -0.92 -19.75 -5.27
N VAL A 204 -0.63 -18.51 -5.65
CA VAL A 204 -0.66 -18.09 -7.05
C VAL A 204 0.54 -18.53 -7.86
N ALA A 205 1.67 -18.87 -7.23
CA ALA A 205 2.87 -19.37 -7.91
C ALA A 205 2.65 -20.67 -8.70
N ALA A 206 1.61 -21.44 -8.37
CA ALA A 206 1.24 -22.66 -9.10
C ALA A 206 0.36 -22.40 -10.34
N LEU A 207 -0.04 -21.14 -10.57
CA LEU A 207 -0.91 -20.73 -11.67
C LEU A 207 -0.08 -20.15 -12.82
N ASP A 208 -0.54 -20.37 -14.06
CA ASP A 208 0.06 -19.74 -15.25
C ASP A 208 -0.55 -18.34 -15.46
N ILE A 209 -0.07 -17.37 -14.67
CA ILE A 209 -0.57 -16.00 -14.72
C ILE A 209 0.17 -15.23 -15.81
N GLN A 210 -0.56 -14.72 -16.79
CA GLN A 210 -0.03 -13.89 -17.88
C GLN A 210 -0.44 -12.41 -17.72
N THR A 211 -1.48 -12.14 -16.92
CA THR A 211 -2.01 -10.81 -16.66
C THR A 211 -2.47 -10.70 -15.22
N ILE A 212 -2.15 -9.58 -14.56
CA ILE A 212 -2.73 -9.20 -13.26
C ILE A 212 -3.61 -7.97 -13.46
N CYS A 213 -4.83 -8.05 -12.97
CA CYS A 213 -5.84 -6.98 -12.97
C CYS A 213 -6.11 -6.54 -11.53
N PRO A 214 -5.38 -5.53 -11.00
CA PRO A 214 -5.59 -5.00 -9.66
C PRO A 214 -6.81 -4.07 -9.62
N LEU A 215 -7.28 -3.74 -8.41
CA LEU A 215 -8.35 -2.77 -8.20
C LEU A 215 -7.87 -1.30 -8.30
N HIS A 216 -6.56 -1.06 -8.22
CA HIS A 216 -5.93 0.25 -8.44
C HIS A 216 -4.71 0.12 -9.35
N GLY A 217 -4.45 1.14 -10.16
CA GLY A 217 -3.29 1.18 -11.05
C GLY A 217 -3.42 0.35 -12.31
N PRO A 218 -2.34 0.19 -13.09
CA PRO A 218 -2.39 -0.42 -14.41
C PRO A 218 -2.53 -1.93 -14.38
N VAL A 219 -3.05 -2.49 -15.47
CA VAL A 219 -3.01 -3.92 -15.75
C VAL A 219 -1.56 -4.34 -16.02
N LEU A 220 -1.07 -5.33 -15.31
CA LEU A 220 0.32 -5.80 -15.40
C LEU A 220 0.44 -7.02 -16.32
N LYS A 221 1.37 -6.95 -17.28
CA LYS A 221 1.68 -8.03 -18.23
C LYS A 221 3.20 -8.08 -18.48
N GLY A 222 3.71 -9.26 -18.85
CA GLY A 222 5.11 -9.44 -19.28
C GLY A 222 6.13 -9.01 -18.20
N GLU A 223 7.11 -8.16 -18.59
CA GLU A 223 8.17 -7.70 -17.68
C GLU A 223 7.64 -6.92 -16.46
N PRO A 224 6.68 -5.97 -16.58
CA PRO A 224 6.06 -5.31 -15.42
C PRO A 224 5.43 -6.29 -14.42
N LEU A 225 4.75 -7.33 -14.89
CA LEU A 225 4.18 -8.37 -14.04
C LEU A 225 5.26 -9.13 -13.27
N ALA A 226 6.31 -9.55 -13.95
CA ALA A 226 7.41 -10.29 -13.31
C ALA A 226 8.14 -9.42 -12.27
N ALA A 227 8.36 -8.14 -12.58
CA ALA A 227 8.95 -7.17 -11.65
C ALA A 227 8.06 -6.96 -10.42
N ALA A 228 6.75 -6.82 -10.60
CA ALA A 228 5.79 -6.61 -9.52
C ALA A 228 5.76 -7.83 -8.56
N ILE A 229 5.73 -9.05 -9.08
CA ILE A 229 5.79 -10.28 -8.25
C ILE A 229 7.08 -10.32 -7.43
N LYS A 230 8.23 -9.99 -8.04
CA LYS A 230 9.51 -9.95 -7.36
C LYS A 230 9.55 -8.90 -6.25
N LEU A 231 9.02 -7.71 -6.50
CA LEU A 231 8.95 -6.64 -5.50
C LEU A 231 8.01 -7.01 -4.35
N TYR A 232 6.84 -7.55 -4.63
CA TYR A 232 5.93 -8.05 -3.60
C TYR A 232 6.55 -9.15 -2.74
N ASP A 233 7.35 -10.05 -3.33
CA ASP A 233 8.11 -11.06 -2.58
C ASP A 233 9.14 -10.41 -1.64
N THR A 234 9.89 -9.42 -2.10
CA THR A 234 10.85 -8.66 -1.30
C THR A 234 10.16 -7.89 -0.18
N TRP A 235 9.13 -7.10 -0.51
CA TRP A 235 8.43 -6.25 0.46
C TRP A 235 7.74 -7.05 1.55
N SER A 236 7.08 -8.15 1.19
CA SER A 236 6.34 -9.00 2.15
C SER A 236 7.23 -9.83 3.07
N LYS A 237 8.50 -10.02 2.71
CA LYS A 237 9.56 -10.55 3.60
C LYS A 237 10.18 -9.48 4.49
N TYR A 238 9.82 -8.22 4.28
CA TYR A 238 10.44 -7.06 4.90
C TYR A 238 11.95 -6.94 4.60
N GLU A 239 12.38 -7.44 3.44
CA GLU A 239 13.75 -7.26 2.98
C GLU A 239 13.93 -5.84 2.43
N PRO A 240 15.09 -5.20 2.63
CA PRO A 240 15.38 -3.93 1.97
C PRO A 240 15.35 -4.10 0.45
N GLU A 241 14.68 -3.17 -0.23
CA GLU A 241 14.62 -3.19 -1.70
C GLU A 241 15.95 -2.75 -2.32
N SER A 242 16.61 -1.81 -1.68
CA SER A 242 17.84 -1.21 -2.19
C SER A 242 18.76 -0.75 -1.06
N GLU A 243 20.07 -0.68 -1.36
CA GLU A 243 21.04 -0.10 -0.43
C GLU A 243 20.82 1.40 -0.30
N GLY A 244 20.81 1.89 0.93
CA GLY A 244 20.64 3.31 1.22
C GLY A 244 20.39 3.58 2.70
N ILE A 245 20.29 4.86 3.03
CA ILE A 245 20.05 5.36 4.38
C ILE A 245 18.98 6.44 4.29
N LEU A 246 17.91 6.29 5.08
CA LEU A 246 16.95 7.35 5.33
C LEU A 246 17.37 8.13 6.57
N ILE A 247 17.41 9.45 6.47
CA ILE A 247 17.50 10.37 7.61
C ILE A 247 16.17 11.10 7.73
N ALA A 248 15.31 10.65 8.63
CA ALA A 248 14.04 11.30 8.94
C ALA A 248 14.25 12.27 10.11
N TYR A 249 13.97 13.56 9.91
CA TYR A 249 14.17 14.53 10.96
C TYR A 249 12.94 15.40 11.25
N ALA A 250 12.88 15.91 12.48
CA ALA A 250 11.88 16.87 12.93
C ALA A 250 12.55 18.00 13.71
N SER A 251 12.53 19.21 13.15
CA SER A 251 13.26 20.37 13.68
C SER A 251 12.35 21.55 13.93
N ILE A 252 12.44 22.15 15.15
CA ILE A 252 11.60 23.31 15.52
C ILE A 252 12.18 24.61 14.95
N HIS A 253 13.49 24.85 15.15
CA HIS A 253 14.17 26.09 14.79
C HIS A 253 15.40 25.86 13.89
N GLY A 254 15.47 24.77 13.16
CA GLY A 254 16.53 24.45 12.22
C GLY A 254 17.79 23.80 12.82
N GLY A 255 17.97 23.78 14.16
CA GLY A 255 19.18 23.21 14.76
C GLY A 255 19.33 21.72 14.54
N THR A 256 18.25 20.94 14.62
CA THR A 256 18.24 19.52 14.32
C THR A 256 18.39 19.27 12.80
N ALA A 257 17.75 20.09 11.96
CA ALA A 257 17.87 20.02 10.52
C ALA A 257 19.34 20.11 10.06
N VAL A 258 20.08 21.10 10.59
CA VAL A 258 21.51 21.27 10.28
C VAL A 258 22.32 20.01 10.63
N ALA A 259 22.05 19.36 11.78
CA ALA A 259 22.75 18.13 12.16
C ALA A 259 22.38 16.95 11.25
N ALA A 260 21.11 16.82 10.86
CA ALA A 260 20.61 15.78 9.97
C ALA A 260 21.20 15.93 8.55
N GLU A 261 21.20 17.13 8.01
CA GLU A 261 21.80 17.45 6.71
C GLU A 261 23.32 17.19 6.72
N ARG A 262 23.99 17.63 7.81
CA ARG A 262 25.44 17.40 7.96
C ARG A 262 25.79 15.92 8.03
N LEU A 263 25.03 15.11 8.76
CA LEU A 263 25.20 13.66 8.74
C LEU A 263 25.02 13.10 7.30
N GLY A 264 24.03 13.60 6.57
CA GLY A 264 23.82 13.21 5.17
C GLY A 264 25.02 13.53 4.27
N GLU A 265 25.66 14.69 4.44
CA GLU A 265 26.89 15.05 3.73
C GLU A 265 28.06 14.11 4.09
N ILE A 266 28.25 13.84 5.37
CA ILE A 266 29.30 12.93 5.87
C ILE A 266 29.11 11.53 5.27
N LEU A 267 27.91 10.97 5.33
CA LEU A 267 27.59 9.65 4.78
C LEU A 267 27.87 9.59 3.26
N ARG A 268 27.45 10.61 2.50
CA ARG A 268 27.74 10.68 1.06
C ARG A 268 29.24 10.76 0.80
N SER A 269 29.98 11.56 1.57
CA SER A 269 31.44 11.69 1.42
C SER A 269 32.18 10.39 1.76
N LYS A 270 31.64 9.58 2.67
CA LYS A 270 32.18 8.26 3.04
C LYS A 270 31.71 7.13 2.11
N GLY A 271 30.96 7.43 1.04
CA GLY A 271 30.62 6.49 -0.01
C GLY A 271 29.28 5.77 0.15
N ALA A 272 28.35 6.27 0.99
CA ALA A 272 26.98 5.76 1.03
C ALA A 272 26.33 5.85 -0.37
N LYS A 273 25.77 4.74 -0.88
CA LYS A 273 25.21 4.67 -2.23
C LYS A 273 24.00 5.58 -2.44
N LYS A 274 23.14 5.68 -1.44
CA LYS A 274 21.97 6.54 -1.44
C LYS A 274 21.76 7.09 -0.03
N VAL A 275 21.52 8.39 0.08
CA VAL A 275 21.13 9.05 1.33
C VAL A 275 19.95 9.96 1.05
N VAL A 276 18.81 9.63 1.61
CA VAL A 276 17.58 10.44 1.59
C VAL A 276 17.50 11.20 2.90
N VAL A 277 17.23 12.49 2.85
CA VAL A 277 17.04 13.33 4.04
C VAL A 277 15.64 13.95 3.95
N SER A 278 14.78 13.62 4.92
CA SER A 278 13.37 13.98 4.90
C SER A 278 12.97 14.77 6.14
N ASP A 279 12.38 15.96 5.93
CA ASP A 279 11.77 16.77 6.97
C ASP A 279 10.33 16.28 7.23
N LEU A 280 10.11 15.59 8.33
CA LEU A 280 8.81 15.06 8.71
C LEU A 280 7.71 16.13 8.89
N SER A 281 8.11 17.38 9.09
CA SER A 281 7.16 18.50 9.17
C SER A 281 6.70 19.01 7.80
N ARG A 282 7.29 18.55 6.70
CA ARG A 282 7.08 19.04 5.33
C ARG A 282 6.82 17.95 4.31
N SER A 283 7.43 16.78 4.51
CA SER A 283 7.28 15.64 3.62
C SER A 283 5.95 14.93 3.84
N ASP A 284 5.43 14.27 2.81
CA ASP A 284 4.34 13.32 2.98
C ASP A 284 4.81 12.15 3.85
N MET A 285 4.08 11.89 4.93
CA MET A 285 4.40 10.81 5.88
C MET A 285 4.42 9.44 5.19
N ALA A 286 3.55 9.21 4.21
CA ALA A 286 3.46 7.95 3.49
C ALA A 286 4.72 7.66 2.66
N GLU A 287 5.33 8.69 2.07
CA GLU A 287 6.61 8.58 1.37
C GLU A 287 7.76 8.28 2.32
N VAL A 288 7.81 8.95 3.47
CA VAL A 288 8.89 8.70 4.44
C VAL A 288 8.78 7.29 5.05
N ILE A 289 7.56 6.78 5.23
CA ILE A 289 7.33 5.41 5.67
C ILE A 289 7.81 4.41 4.61
N GLU A 290 7.48 4.62 3.33
CA GLU A 290 7.95 3.71 2.27
C GLU A 290 9.48 3.68 2.19
N ASP A 291 10.13 4.84 2.29
CA ASP A 291 11.59 4.95 2.32
C ASP A 291 12.21 4.23 3.53
N ALA A 292 11.54 4.28 4.70
CA ALA A 292 11.98 3.52 5.86
C ALA A 292 11.98 2.01 5.58
N PHE A 293 10.96 1.48 4.90
CA PHE A 293 10.92 0.09 4.49
C PHE A 293 11.87 -0.24 3.33
N ARG A 294 12.12 0.72 2.44
CA ARG A 294 12.96 0.56 1.25
C ARG A 294 14.43 0.33 1.59
N TYR A 295 14.94 1.06 2.60
CA TYR A 295 16.35 1.04 2.95
C TYR A 295 16.64 0.23 4.21
N PRO A 296 17.87 -0.37 4.33
CA PRO A 296 18.27 -1.16 5.49
C PRO A 296 18.52 -0.31 6.74
N THR A 297 18.77 1.00 6.59
CA THR A 297 19.21 1.87 7.68
C THR A 297 18.36 3.13 7.75
N VAL A 298 17.92 3.48 8.95
CA VAL A 298 17.14 4.69 9.25
C VAL A 298 17.83 5.49 10.34
N VAL A 299 17.99 6.78 10.13
CA VAL A 299 18.39 7.72 11.18
C VAL A 299 17.17 8.55 11.56
N VAL A 300 16.88 8.62 12.84
CA VAL A 300 15.85 9.51 13.38
C VAL A 300 16.48 10.66 14.12
N ALA A 301 16.15 11.89 13.75
CA ALA A 301 16.71 13.10 14.33
C ALA A 301 15.60 14.04 14.79
N ALA A 302 15.47 14.30 16.11
CA ALA A 302 14.37 15.10 16.62
C ALA A 302 14.74 16.04 17.77
N SER A 303 14.01 17.14 17.82
CA SER A 303 14.03 18.05 18.97
C SER A 303 13.22 17.51 20.13
N SER A 304 13.70 17.75 21.35
CA SER A 304 12.89 17.58 22.57
C SER A 304 11.73 18.58 22.59
N TYR A 305 10.56 18.12 22.99
CA TYR A 305 9.36 18.95 23.08
C TYR A 305 8.48 18.45 24.23
N ASP A 306 7.99 19.34 25.07
CA ASP A 306 7.12 19.05 26.23
C ASP A 306 7.60 17.88 27.10
N GLY A 307 8.91 17.79 27.32
CA GLY A 307 9.54 16.69 28.08
C GLY A 307 9.60 15.34 27.37
N GLY A 308 9.24 15.31 26.08
CA GLY A 308 9.25 14.12 25.21
C GLY A 308 10.00 14.37 23.91
N VAL A 309 9.49 13.82 22.83
CA VAL A 309 9.98 14.00 21.44
C VAL A 309 9.01 14.88 20.64
N PHE A 310 9.50 15.62 19.67
CA PHE A 310 8.67 16.47 18.81
C PHE A 310 7.57 15.63 18.10
N PRO A 311 6.29 16.07 18.13
CA PRO A 311 5.13 15.23 17.78
C PRO A 311 5.21 14.50 16.44
N VAL A 312 5.66 15.15 15.38
CA VAL A 312 5.73 14.51 14.04
C VAL A 312 6.73 13.33 13.98
N MET A 313 7.78 13.35 14.81
CA MET A 313 8.69 12.21 14.96
C MET A 313 8.02 11.07 15.74
N HIS A 314 7.26 11.41 16.78
CA HIS A 314 6.47 10.40 17.50
C HIS A 314 5.49 9.71 16.57
N ASP A 315 4.79 10.47 15.74
CA ASP A 315 3.84 9.98 14.77
C ASP A 315 4.50 9.04 13.73
N PHE A 316 5.65 9.44 13.19
CA PHE A 316 6.45 8.59 12.29
C PHE A 316 6.80 7.24 12.94
N LEU A 317 7.36 7.26 14.14
CA LEU A 317 7.73 6.02 14.86
C LEU A 317 6.50 5.19 15.24
N TYR A 318 5.39 5.82 15.58
CA TYR A 318 4.11 5.14 15.83
C TYR A 318 3.61 4.41 14.58
N HIS A 319 3.67 5.05 13.41
CA HIS A 319 3.34 4.38 12.14
C HIS A 319 4.21 3.15 11.88
N LEU A 320 5.51 3.22 12.14
CA LEU A 320 6.38 2.05 12.02
C LEU A 320 5.95 0.91 12.98
N GLN A 321 5.57 1.24 14.21
CA GLN A 321 5.11 0.25 15.20
C GLN A 321 3.82 -0.45 14.75
N ILE A 322 2.79 0.29 14.34
CA ILE A 322 1.50 -0.30 13.94
C ILE A 322 1.58 -1.08 12.63
N LYS A 323 2.58 -0.80 11.79
CA LYS A 323 2.86 -1.52 10.54
C LYS A 323 3.78 -2.74 10.73
N ASN A 324 4.10 -3.11 11.99
CA ASN A 324 5.00 -4.23 12.32
C ASN A 324 6.39 -4.11 11.66
N TYR A 325 6.95 -2.91 11.60
CA TYR A 325 8.24 -2.62 10.97
C TYR A 325 9.40 -3.41 11.61
N PRO A 326 10.18 -4.20 10.86
CA PRO A 326 11.23 -5.04 11.43
C PRO A 326 12.60 -4.87 10.78
N LYS A 327 13.62 -5.50 11.37
CA LYS A 327 14.90 -5.86 10.74
C LYS A 327 15.66 -4.69 10.14
N ARG A 328 15.71 -3.55 10.82
CA ARG A 328 16.44 -2.37 10.35
C ARG A 328 17.43 -1.88 11.39
N ARG A 329 18.44 -1.15 10.92
CA ARG A 329 19.44 -0.47 11.78
C ARG A 329 19.02 0.99 11.95
N PHE A 330 19.11 1.48 13.20
CA PHE A 330 18.72 2.84 13.54
C PHE A 330 19.87 3.65 14.13
N GLY A 331 20.11 4.86 13.58
CA GLY A 331 20.89 5.90 14.26
C GLY A 331 19.94 6.90 14.92
N ILE A 332 20.38 7.52 16.04
CA ILE A 332 19.59 8.50 16.77
C ILE A 332 20.38 9.79 16.95
N ILE A 333 19.74 10.91 16.59
CA ILE A 333 20.19 12.27 16.89
C ILE A 333 19.10 12.97 17.70
N GLU A 334 19.41 13.40 18.92
CA GLU A 334 18.50 14.24 19.69
C GLU A 334 18.98 15.69 19.77
N ASN A 335 18.05 16.62 19.96
CA ASN A 335 18.36 18.01 20.23
C ASN A 335 17.56 18.53 21.43
N GLY A 336 18.24 19.16 22.37
CA GLY A 336 17.59 19.80 23.52
C GLY A 336 18.56 20.70 24.26
N SER A 337 18.16 21.95 24.55
CA SER A 337 19.07 22.97 25.12
C SER A 337 19.49 22.65 26.56
N TRP A 338 18.52 22.42 27.44
CA TRP A 338 18.75 22.26 28.89
C TRP A 338 18.45 20.85 29.42
N ALA A 339 17.49 20.13 28.84
CA ALA A 339 17.08 18.79 29.25
C ALA A 339 16.67 17.97 28.02
N PRO A 340 17.63 17.45 27.23
CA PRO A 340 17.33 16.57 26.11
C PRO A 340 16.52 15.37 26.56
N SER A 341 15.40 15.08 25.91
CA SER A 341 14.50 13.99 26.24
C SER A 341 14.07 13.16 25.00
N ALA A 342 14.26 13.71 23.80
CA ALA A 342 13.84 13.08 22.55
C ALA A 342 14.55 11.75 22.32
N GLY A 343 15.85 11.66 22.61
CA GLY A 343 16.64 10.46 22.41
C GLY A 343 16.10 9.27 23.19
N LYS A 344 15.78 9.46 24.47
CA LYS A 344 15.19 8.41 25.32
C LYS A 344 13.86 7.91 24.78
N VAL A 345 13.01 8.82 24.28
CA VAL A 345 11.69 8.45 23.76
C VAL A 345 11.86 7.66 22.45
N MET A 346 12.65 8.18 21.50
CA MET A 346 12.94 7.51 20.24
C MET A 346 13.56 6.13 20.45
N HIS A 347 14.55 6.03 21.34
CA HIS A 347 15.20 4.76 21.71
C HIS A 347 14.17 3.74 22.20
N SER A 348 13.32 4.12 23.16
CA SER A 348 12.30 3.22 23.72
C SER A 348 11.27 2.77 22.67
N MET A 349 10.88 3.64 21.73
CA MET A 349 9.96 3.27 20.66
C MET A 349 10.60 2.30 19.65
N ILE A 350 11.90 2.48 19.34
CA ILE A 350 12.65 1.61 18.42
C ILE A 350 12.92 0.25 19.06
N GLU A 351 13.26 0.18 20.37
CA GLU A 351 13.42 -1.10 21.09
C GLU A 351 12.15 -1.97 21.02
N GLY A 352 10.96 -1.36 20.87
CA GLY A 352 9.70 -2.07 20.68
C GLY A 352 9.53 -2.67 19.28
N LEU A 353 10.39 -2.36 18.31
CA LEU A 353 10.34 -2.87 16.94
C LEU A 353 11.09 -4.21 16.86
N LYS A 354 10.51 -5.15 16.11
CA LYS A 354 11.03 -6.51 16.01
C LYS A 354 12.35 -6.57 15.23
N ASP A 355 13.38 -7.17 15.82
CA ASP A 355 14.69 -7.42 15.19
C ASP A 355 15.33 -6.12 14.64
N CYS A 356 15.07 -4.97 15.26
CA CYS A 356 15.74 -3.71 14.96
C CYS A 356 16.94 -3.49 15.89
N GLU A 357 18.01 -2.92 15.34
CA GLU A 357 19.26 -2.62 16.04
C GLU A 357 19.42 -1.09 16.15
N ILE A 358 19.79 -0.60 17.35
CA ILE A 358 20.17 0.80 17.54
C ILE A 358 21.70 0.89 17.51
N VAL A 359 22.21 1.73 16.65
CA VAL A 359 23.64 1.92 16.39
C VAL A 359 24.18 3.06 17.25
N GLU A 360 25.28 2.82 17.95
CA GLU A 360 25.96 3.85 18.74
C GLU A 360 27.02 4.61 17.92
N PRO A 361 27.31 5.87 18.25
CA PRO A 361 26.76 6.62 19.38
C PRO A 361 25.41 7.28 19.07
N MET A 362 24.53 7.41 20.08
CA MET A 362 23.46 8.39 20.01
C MET A 362 24.07 9.80 20.14
N VAL A 363 23.76 10.68 19.18
CA VAL A 363 24.32 12.03 19.14
C VAL A 363 23.37 13.04 19.80
N THR A 364 23.87 13.80 20.79
CA THR A 364 23.09 14.84 21.48
C THR A 364 23.56 16.22 21.07
N ILE A 365 22.71 16.94 20.34
CA ILE A 365 22.91 18.36 19.97
C ILE A 365 22.28 19.25 21.04
N ARG A 366 22.99 20.31 21.44
CA ARG A 366 22.44 21.31 22.38
C ARG A 366 22.16 22.61 21.67
N SER A 367 20.91 22.75 21.19
CA SER A 367 20.35 23.84 20.38
C SER A 367 20.98 23.93 18.99
N ARG A 368 22.16 24.48 18.89
CA ARG A 368 22.93 24.58 17.64
C ARG A 368 24.06 23.57 17.64
N MET A 369 24.31 22.99 16.46
CA MET A 369 25.48 22.16 16.22
C MET A 369 26.77 22.95 16.42
N LYS A 370 27.77 22.34 17.04
CA LYS A 370 29.10 22.89 17.32
C LYS A 370 30.19 22.01 16.71
N SER A 371 31.42 22.53 16.66
CA SER A 371 32.56 21.78 16.13
C SER A 371 32.80 20.44 16.86
N ALA A 372 32.50 20.39 18.16
CA ALA A 372 32.63 19.15 18.94
C ALA A 372 31.60 18.08 18.55
N ASP A 373 30.43 18.48 18.03
CA ASP A 373 29.36 17.58 17.61
C ASP A 373 29.72 16.89 16.26
N GLU A 374 30.57 17.52 15.44
CA GLU A 374 31.04 16.98 14.17
C GLU A 374 31.70 15.61 14.32
N ALA A 375 32.58 15.46 15.30
CA ALA A 375 33.26 14.19 15.55
C ALA A 375 32.28 13.06 15.95
N GLN A 376 31.22 13.39 16.67
CA GLN A 376 30.19 12.41 17.03
C GLN A 376 29.34 12.02 15.80
N LEU A 377 29.04 12.97 14.90
CA LEU A 377 28.34 12.66 13.65
C LEU A 377 29.21 11.80 12.72
N GLU A 378 30.52 12.05 12.65
CA GLU A 378 31.44 11.20 11.89
C GLU A 378 31.50 9.77 12.46
N GLN A 379 31.57 9.64 13.78
CA GLN A 379 31.55 8.33 14.44
C GLN A 379 30.23 7.59 14.20
N LEU A 380 29.08 8.27 14.29
CA LEU A 380 27.80 7.69 13.95
C LEU A 380 27.76 7.24 12.49
N ALA A 381 28.25 8.06 11.56
CA ALA A 381 28.31 7.72 10.13
C ALA A 381 29.17 6.46 9.88
N GLU A 382 30.30 6.31 10.55
CA GLU A 382 31.14 5.11 10.47
C GLU A 382 30.42 3.87 10.97
N SER A 383 29.73 3.99 12.11
CA SER A 383 28.94 2.90 12.66
C SER A 383 27.76 2.51 11.77
N LEU A 384 27.14 3.47 11.06
CA LEU A 384 26.03 3.20 10.13
C LEU A 384 26.50 2.52 8.83
N LEU A 385 27.76 2.73 8.43
CA LEU A 385 28.33 2.16 7.20
C LEU A 385 29.06 0.83 7.44
N SER A 386 29.32 0.46 8.69
CA SER A 386 29.91 -0.84 9.05
C SER A 386 28.89 -1.96 8.98
#